data_78b728402b811f99815ad8f6fa1f1b28
#
_entry.id   78b728402b811f99815ad8f6fa1f1b28
#
_cell.length_a   1.000
_cell.length_b   1.000
_cell.length_c   1.000
_cell.angle_alpha   90.00
_cell.angle_beta   90.00
_cell.angle_gamma   90.00
#
_symmetry.space_group_name_H-M   'P 1'
#
loop_
_entity.id
_entity.type
_entity.pdbx_description
1 polymer ?
#
loop_
_entity_poly.entity_id
_entity_poly.type
_entity_poly.pdbx_seq_one_letter_code
_entity_poly.pdbx_strand_id
1 'polypeptide(L)'
;MSDIMYPVCFDTLMNHIFKEYALHNRIFNVESIHRYEGSNTLSAFGVTMENPLGPAAGPHTQLAQNIVAAYVGGARFIELKTVQTMYGEELGIPRPCINSNDEAYNVEWSSEYRADEAMNEYIKAWFAVKLISKEFGFGDPTGFIFNMSVGYNLAGIKDPLIDGFIENLKKAGATQCWQSCKEWALQNLHRFTNVDAAYVESISDEICQSITLSTMHGCPANEIESICEYLITEKKLNVYLKCNPTLLGYDTVRELLDVTGFDYVTFDKHQFEVDPGMNDAVPMIQRLQKVAEGIGKQFGVKLTNTFPVTIGHGELPGEQMYMSGKSLFPLTI
;
A
#
# COMPACT_ATOMS: atom_id res chain seq x y z
N MET A 1 -21.68 -10.03 -10.11
CA MET A 1 -20.28 -10.27 -10.49
C MET A 1 -19.50 -10.50 -9.20
N SER A 2 -18.53 -11.39 -9.21
CA SER A 2 -17.74 -11.70 -8.01
C SER A 2 -16.60 -10.68 -7.87
N ASP A 3 -16.44 -10.09 -6.69
CA ASP A 3 -15.31 -9.23 -6.34
C ASP A 3 -14.19 -10.04 -5.69
N ILE A 4 -14.24 -11.38 -5.79
CA ILE A 4 -13.23 -12.25 -5.18
C ILE A 4 -11.90 -12.10 -5.92
N MET A 5 -10.84 -11.86 -5.18
CA MET A 5 -9.48 -11.84 -5.69
C MET A 5 -8.90 -13.25 -5.79
N TYR A 6 -8.25 -13.56 -6.90
CA TYR A 6 -7.63 -14.86 -7.11
C TYR A 6 -6.10 -14.70 -7.20
N PRO A 7 -5.36 -15.17 -6.18
CA PRO A 7 -3.91 -15.23 -6.27
C PRO A 7 -3.49 -16.28 -7.28
N VAL A 8 -2.40 -16.03 -7.97
CA VAL A 8 -1.79 -17.03 -8.85
C VAL A 8 -0.44 -17.48 -8.28
N CYS A 9 -0.06 -18.74 -8.52
CA CYS A 9 1.27 -19.19 -8.12
C CYS A 9 2.36 -18.47 -8.93
N PHE A 10 3.58 -18.43 -8.40
CA PHE A 10 4.67 -17.67 -9.01
C PHE A 10 5.02 -18.17 -10.43
N ASP A 11 4.96 -19.48 -10.65
CA ASP A 11 5.14 -20.07 -11.99
C ASP A 11 4.11 -19.54 -13.00
N THR A 12 2.83 -19.54 -12.63
CA THR A 12 1.75 -19.02 -13.49
C THR A 12 1.94 -17.53 -13.74
N LEU A 13 2.30 -16.75 -12.71
CA LEU A 13 2.57 -15.31 -12.81
C LEU A 13 3.67 -15.04 -13.87
N MET A 14 4.80 -15.70 -13.73
CA MET A 14 5.95 -15.50 -14.63
C MET A 14 5.68 -16.04 -16.03
N ASN A 15 5.00 -17.20 -16.15
CA ASN A 15 4.60 -17.75 -17.45
C ASN A 15 3.68 -16.80 -18.22
N HIS A 16 2.72 -16.18 -17.53
CA HIS A 16 1.84 -15.17 -18.13
C HIS A 16 2.63 -13.95 -18.61
N ILE A 17 3.52 -13.41 -17.76
CA ILE A 17 4.38 -12.26 -18.10
C ILE A 17 5.18 -12.52 -19.35
N PHE A 18 5.94 -13.63 -19.39
CA PHE A 18 6.79 -13.96 -20.56
C PHE A 18 5.96 -14.16 -21.83
N LYS A 19 4.85 -14.89 -21.73
CA LYS A 19 4.00 -15.19 -22.88
C LYS A 19 3.36 -13.93 -23.45
N GLU A 20 2.78 -13.10 -22.60
CA GLU A 20 2.09 -11.88 -23.01
C GLU A 20 3.08 -10.87 -23.59
N TYR A 21 4.26 -10.71 -22.94
CA TYR A 21 5.31 -9.83 -23.43
C TYR A 21 5.83 -10.27 -24.81
N ALA A 22 6.12 -11.55 -24.99
CA ALA A 22 6.61 -12.08 -26.27
C ALA A 22 5.61 -11.97 -27.41
N LEU A 23 4.31 -12.14 -27.14
CA LEU A 23 3.27 -12.12 -28.16
C LEU A 23 2.72 -10.73 -28.47
N HIS A 24 2.67 -9.86 -27.47
CA HIS A 24 1.92 -8.62 -27.55
C HIS A 24 2.69 -7.39 -27.07
N ASN A 25 3.93 -7.54 -26.61
CA ASN A 25 4.74 -6.49 -26.01
C ASN A 25 3.98 -5.71 -24.90
N ARG A 26 3.22 -6.42 -24.08
CA ARG A 26 2.49 -5.89 -22.93
C ARG A 26 2.57 -6.88 -21.75
N ILE A 27 2.25 -6.43 -20.56
CA ILE A 27 2.22 -7.25 -19.33
C ILE A 27 0.95 -6.89 -18.56
N PHE A 28 0.10 -7.88 -18.27
CA PHE A 28 -1.20 -7.70 -17.61
C PHE A 28 -2.05 -6.60 -18.26
N ASN A 29 -2.14 -6.62 -19.60
CA ASN A 29 -2.83 -5.64 -20.44
C ASN A 29 -2.26 -4.19 -20.37
N VAL A 30 -1.13 -3.96 -19.73
CA VAL A 30 -0.43 -2.68 -19.81
C VAL A 30 0.30 -2.60 -21.15
N GLU A 31 -0.28 -1.81 -22.07
CA GLU A 31 0.25 -1.66 -23.43
C GLU A 31 1.38 -0.62 -23.51
N SER A 32 1.28 0.44 -22.72
CA SER A 32 2.32 1.47 -22.61
C SER A 32 3.29 1.15 -21.49
N ILE A 33 4.24 0.27 -21.78
CA ILE A 33 5.28 -0.11 -20.81
C ILE A 33 6.23 1.06 -20.59
N HIS A 34 6.31 1.49 -19.32
CA HIS A 34 7.21 2.55 -18.93
C HIS A 34 8.66 2.02 -18.83
N ARG A 35 9.60 2.69 -19.54
CA ARG A 35 11.03 2.48 -19.42
C ARG A 35 11.67 3.73 -18.85
N TYR A 36 12.35 3.58 -17.73
CA TYR A 36 13.05 4.72 -17.15
C TYR A 36 14.40 4.92 -17.85
N GLU A 37 14.53 6.04 -18.54
CA GLU A 37 15.74 6.43 -19.28
C GLU A 37 16.41 7.68 -18.66
N GLY A 38 15.85 8.18 -17.55
CA GLY A 38 16.33 9.37 -16.86
C GLY A 38 17.52 9.10 -15.94
N SER A 39 18.22 10.19 -15.59
CA SER A 39 19.28 10.17 -14.56
C SER A 39 18.83 10.77 -13.23
N ASN A 40 17.63 11.37 -13.20
CA ASN A 40 17.10 12.01 -11.99
C ASN A 40 16.50 10.95 -11.07
N THR A 41 17.03 10.83 -9.89
CA THR A 41 16.53 9.94 -8.86
C THR A 41 16.12 10.74 -7.63
N LEU A 42 15.17 10.19 -6.89
CA LEU A 42 14.73 10.69 -5.58
C LEU A 42 15.16 9.71 -4.50
N SER A 43 15.38 10.21 -3.32
CA SER A 43 15.67 9.35 -2.17
C SER A 43 14.59 9.51 -1.12
N ALA A 44 14.03 8.38 -0.71
CA ALA A 44 13.14 8.31 0.45
C ALA A 44 13.55 7.11 1.31
N PHE A 45 13.57 7.30 2.63
CA PHE A 45 13.92 6.24 3.59
C PHE A 45 15.29 5.58 3.36
N GLY A 46 16.24 6.35 2.81
CA GLY A 46 17.55 5.81 2.46
C GLY A 46 17.59 4.94 1.20
N VAL A 47 16.48 4.80 0.50
CA VAL A 47 16.37 4.07 -0.77
C VAL A 47 16.21 5.07 -1.90
N THR A 48 16.91 4.83 -3.00
CA THR A 48 16.80 5.62 -4.24
C THR A 48 15.67 5.06 -5.10
N MET A 49 14.84 5.93 -5.65
CA MET A 49 13.79 5.57 -6.61
C MET A 49 13.81 6.45 -7.85
N GLU A 50 13.36 5.93 -8.95
CA GLU A 50 13.39 6.59 -10.25
C GLU A 50 12.35 7.72 -10.36
N ASN A 51 11.20 7.57 -9.70
CA ASN A 51 10.18 8.61 -9.56
C ASN A 51 9.32 8.36 -8.30
N PRO A 52 8.58 9.37 -7.80
CA PRO A 52 7.77 9.23 -6.59
C PRO A 52 6.35 8.70 -6.85
N LEU A 53 6.01 8.36 -8.08
CA LEU A 53 4.65 7.98 -8.44
C LEU A 53 4.37 6.52 -8.11
N GLY A 54 3.15 6.25 -7.70
CA GLY A 54 2.68 4.89 -7.47
C GLY A 54 1.29 4.83 -6.82
N PRO A 55 0.71 3.63 -6.76
CA PRO A 55 -0.60 3.44 -6.16
C PRO A 55 -0.54 3.55 -4.63
N ALA A 56 -1.54 4.19 -4.06
CA ALA A 56 -1.82 4.12 -2.64
C ALA A 56 -2.36 2.71 -2.26
N ALA A 57 -2.23 2.35 -0.99
CA ALA A 57 -2.76 1.10 -0.46
C ALA A 57 -4.27 0.96 -0.72
N GLY A 58 -4.63 -0.11 -1.39
CA GLY A 58 -6.01 -0.44 -1.73
C GLY A 58 -6.09 -1.88 -2.26
N PRO A 59 -7.29 -2.41 -2.54
CA PRO A 59 -7.44 -3.75 -3.10
C PRO A 59 -6.61 -3.98 -4.37
N HIS A 60 -6.39 -2.95 -5.16
CA HIS A 60 -5.56 -2.97 -6.36
C HIS A 60 -4.06 -3.14 -6.09
N THR A 61 -3.61 -3.09 -4.84
CA THR A 61 -2.20 -3.35 -4.45
C THR A 61 -2.07 -4.59 -3.55
N GLN A 62 -3.05 -5.50 -3.57
CA GLN A 62 -3.02 -6.73 -2.78
C GLN A 62 -2.50 -7.94 -3.56
N LEU A 63 -2.76 -8.01 -4.87
CA LEU A 63 -2.33 -9.12 -5.72
C LEU A 63 -1.00 -8.84 -6.42
N ALA A 64 -0.15 -9.86 -6.53
CA ALA A 64 1.14 -9.75 -7.20
C ALA A 64 1.00 -9.28 -8.66
N GLN A 65 0.03 -9.78 -9.41
CA GLN A 65 -0.21 -9.37 -10.79
C GLN A 65 -0.56 -7.88 -10.92
N ASN A 66 -1.33 -7.32 -9.98
CA ASN A 66 -1.70 -5.91 -9.99
C ASN A 66 -0.50 -5.02 -9.65
N ILE A 67 0.33 -5.45 -8.68
CA ILE A 67 1.57 -4.75 -8.31
C ILE A 67 2.55 -4.73 -9.49
N VAL A 68 2.71 -5.87 -10.17
CA VAL A 68 3.54 -5.96 -11.38
C VAL A 68 2.99 -5.04 -12.48
N ALA A 69 1.67 -5.02 -12.72
CA ALA A 69 1.05 -4.13 -13.69
C ALA A 69 1.30 -2.65 -13.35
N ALA A 70 1.18 -2.26 -12.08
CA ALA A 70 1.48 -0.90 -11.64
C ALA A 70 2.95 -0.53 -11.90
N TYR A 71 3.90 -1.43 -11.58
CA TYR A 71 5.33 -1.22 -11.85
C TYR A 71 5.61 -1.05 -13.35
N VAL A 72 5.05 -1.92 -14.18
CA VAL A 72 5.18 -1.87 -15.64
C VAL A 72 4.60 -0.59 -16.23
N GLY A 73 3.49 -0.10 -15.65
CA GLY A 73 2.87 1.19 -15.97
C GLY A 73 3.66 2.42 -15.50
N GLY A 74 4.74 2.24 -14.74
CA GLY A 74 5.65 3.32 -14.32
C GLY A 74 5.68 3.63 -12.83
N ALA A 75 4.94 2.90 -12.00
CA ALA A 75 5.00 3.08 -10.55
C ALA A 75 6.39 2.71 -10.00
N ARG A 76 6.92 3.56 -9.10
CA ARG A 76 8.19 3.33 -8.41
C ARG A 76 8.09 3.45 -6.89
N PHE A 77 6.98 3.98 -6.38
CA PHE A 77 6.65 3.92 -4.97
C PHE A 77 5.31 3.20 -4.82
N ILE A 78 5.32 1.96 -4.38
CA ILE A 78 4.13 1.11 -4.31
C ILE A 78 3.77 0.87 -2.85
N GLU A 79 2.64 1.42 -2.42
CA GLU A 79 2.10 1.14 -1.10
C GLU A 79 1.23 -0.11 -1.16
N LEU A 80 1.64 -1.12 -0.41
CA LEU A 80 0.97 -2.41 -0.34
C LEU A 80 -0.34 -2.29 0.44
N LYS A 81 -1.35 -3.07 0.08
CA LYS A 81 -2.65 -3.04 0.75
C LYS A 81 -2.49 -3.24 2.26
N THR A 82 -3.14 -2.39 3.02
CA THR A 82 -3.17 -2.45 4.48
C THR A 82 -3.68 -3.81 4.95
N VAL A 83 -2.97 -4.44 5.87
CA VAL A 83 -3.38 -5.67 6.55
C VAL A 83 -3.75 -5.40 8.01
N GLN A 84 -4.52 -6.29 8.58
CA GLN A 84 -4.95 -6.28 9.96
C GLN A 84 -5.15 -7.71 10.48
N THR A 85 -5.55 -7.87 11.73
CA THR A 85 -5.76 -9.19 12.35
C THR A 85 -6.94 -9.98 11.77
N MET A 86 -7.96 -9.28 11.23
CA MET A 86 -9.14 -9.88 10.60
C MET A 86 -9.04 -9.78 9.06
N TYR A 87 -9.77 -10.59 8.34
CA TYR A 87 -9.84 -10.58 6.86
C TYR A 87 -11.29 -10.56 6.35
N GLY A 88 -11.48 -10.41 5.05
CA GLY A 88 -12.77 -10.08 4.43
C GLY A 88 -13.93 -11.01 4.82
N GLU A 89 -13.70 -12.33 4.90
CA GLU A 89 -14.74 -13.29 5.30
C GLU A 89 -15.17 -13.12 6.76
N GLU A 90 -14.24 -12.84 7.67
CA GLU A 90 -14.52 -12.62 9.11
C GLU A 90 -15.29 -11.32 9.35
N LEU A 91 -15.06 -10.32 8.51
CA LEU A 91 -15.70 -9.02 8.61
C LEU A 91 -17.13 -8.99 8.05
N GLY A 92 -17.52 -9.99 7.26
CA GLY A 92 -18.84 -10.05 6.64
C GLY A 92 -19.15 -8.86 5.73
N ILE A 93 -18.13 -8.33 5.05
CA ILE A 93 -18.25 -7.14 4.20
C ILE A 93 -19.21 -7.41 3.03
N PRO A 94 -20.26 -6.57 2.87
CA PRO A 94 -21.19 -6.74 1.76
C PRO A 94 -20.50 -6.42 0.42
N ARG A 95 -20.90 -7.13 -0.63
CA ARG A 95 -20.34 -6.93 -1.98
C ARG A 95 -21.41 -6.38 -2.93
N PRO A 96 -21.01 -5.54 -3.90
CA PRO A 96 -19.66 -5.08 -4.19
C PRO A 96 -19.11 -4.18 -3.08
N CYS A 97 -17.80 -4.23 -2.82
CA CYS A 97 -17.15 -3.43 -1.78
C CYS A 97 -16.43 -2.18 -2.33
N ILE A 98 -16.41 -2.01 -3.64
CA ILE A 98 -15.76 -0.88 -4.32
C ILE A 98 -16.65 -0.40 -5.47
N ASN A 99 -16.78 0.91 -5.56
CA ASN A 99 -17.31 1.60 -6.73
C ASN A 99 -16.28 2.67 -7.14
N SER A 100 -15.66 2.50 -8.30
CA SER A 100 -14.60 3.36 -8.84
C SER A 100 -15.04 4.12 -10.09
N ASN A 101 -16.29 4.52 -10.15
CA ASN A 101 -16.81 5.39 -11.21
C ASN A 101 -16.19 6.80 -11.13
N ASP A 102 -16.95 7.86 -11.28
CA ASP A 102 -16.45 9.24 -11.31
C ASP A 102 -15.81 9.66 -9.99
N GLU A 103 -16.50 9.41 -8.88
CA GLU A 103 -15.96 9.43 -7.53
C GLU A 103 -15.64 8.00 -7.13
N ALA A 104 -14.73 7.81 -6.23
CA ALA A 104 -14.37 6.48 -5.79
C ALA A 104 -14.84 6.24 -4.35
N TYR A 105 -15.60 5.18 -4.17
CA TYR A 105 -16.14 4.75 -2.88
C TYR A 105 -15.74 3.31 -2.58
N ASN A 106 -15.46 3.03 -1.32
CA ASN A 106 -15.25 1.68 -0.85
C ASN A 106 -15.89 1.49 0.53
N VAL A 107 -16.27 0.27 0.87
CA VAL A 107 -16.56 -0.07 2.25
C VAL A 107 -15.24 -0.23 3.01
N GLU A 108 -15.26 0.00 4.31
CA GLU A 108 -14.10 -0.22 5.17
C GLU A 108 -13.64 -1.68 5.07
N TRP A 109 -12.34 -1.91 5.28
CA TRP A 109 -11.80 -3.26 5.35
C TRP A 109 -11.98 -4.10 4.07
N SER A 110 -11.78 -3.50 2.91
CA SER A 110 -11.76 -4.21 1.64
C SER A 110 -10.56 -5.18 1.48
N SER A 111 -10.04 -5.69 2.59
CA SER A 111 -8.97 -6.69 2.63
C SER A 111 -9.56 -8.08 2.39
N GLU A 112 -9.11 -8.77 1.35
CA GLU A 112 -9.56 -10.11 0.99
C GLU A 112 -8.74 -11.20 1.70
N TYR A 113 -7.46 -10.92 1.94
CA TYR A 113 -6.50 -11.89 2.43
C TYR A 113 -6.12 -11.65 3.86
N ARG A 114 -5.81 -12.74 4.55
CA ARG A 114 -5.08 -12.73 5.81
C ARG A 114 -3.71 -12.09 5.60
N ALA A 115 -3.10 -11.62 6.69
CA ALA A 115 -1.80 -10.97 6.61
C ALA A 115 -0.70 -11.86 6.02
N ASP A 116 -0.71 -13.17 6.32
CA ASP A 116 0.24 -14.15 5.78
C ASP A 116 0.03 -14.43 4.29
N GLU A 117 -1.22 -14.46 3.81
CA GLU A 117 -1.55 -14.62 2.40
C GLU A 117 -1.16 -13.36 1.60
N ALA A 118 -1.48 -12.17 2.11
CA ALA A 118 -1.08 -10.90 1.52
C ALA A 118 0.45 -10.77 1.45
N MET A 119 1.16 -11.16 2.52
CA MET A 119 2.63 -11.20 2.55
C MET A 119 3.20 -12.04 1.41
N ASN A 120 2.62 -13.21 1.13
CA ASN A 120 3.07 -14.06 0.02
C ASN A 120 2.87 -13.38 -1.34
N GLU A 121 1.77 -12.63 -1.55
CA GLU A 121 1.57 -11.85 -2.77
C GLU A 121 2.65 -10.76 -2.91
N TYR A 122 3.01 -10.08 -1.83
CA TYR A 122 4.01 -9.02 -1.84
C TYR A 122 5.43 -9.56 -2.12
N ILE A 123 5.77 -10.71 -1.56
CA ILE A 123 7.03 -11.41 -1.83
C ILE A 123 7.11 -11.83 -3.31
N LYS A 124 6.04 -12.43 -3.86
CA LYS A 124 5.97 -12.80 -5.27
C LYS A 124 6.11 -11.58 -6.18
N ALA A 125 5.42 -10.49 -5.86
CA ALA A 125 5.50 -9.25 -6.62
C ALA A 125 6.91 -8.67 -6.62
N TRP A 126 7.56 -8.60 -5.45
CA TRP A 126 8.93 -8.12 -5.31
C TRP A 126 9.89 -8.92 -6.20
N PHE A 127 9.83 -10.24 -6.08
CA PHE A 127 10.71 -11.12 -6.85
C PHE A 127 10.45 -10.99 -8.35
N ALA A 128 9.18 -10.98 -8.77
CA ALA A 128 8.82 -10.80 -10.18
C ALA A 128 9.32 -9.47 -10.74
N VAL A 129 9.10 -8.35 -10.01
CA VAL A 129 9.56 -7.03 -10.44
C VAL A 129 11.08 -6.98 -10.58
N LYS A 130 11.85 -7.57 -9.64
CA LYS A 130 13.32 -7.65 -9.74
C LYS A 130 13.75 -8.40 -11.00
N LEU A 131 13.12 -9.53 -11.30
CA LEU A 131 13.44 -10.33 -12.49
C LEU A 131 13.10 -9.61 -13.79
N ILE A 132 11.87 -9.07 -13.92
CA ILE A 132 11.43 -8.43 -15.16
C ILE A 132 12.12 -7.08 -15.42
N SER A 133 12.42 -6.33 -14.37
CA SER A 133 13.19 -5.09 -14.49
C SER A 133 14.55 -5.36 -15.09
N LYS A 134 15.27 -6.36 -14.58
CA LYS A 134 16.58 -6.78 -15.10
C LYS A 134 16.49 -7.37 -16.50
N GLU A 135 15.52 -8.26 -16.73
CA GLU A 135 15.38 -8.98 -18.01
C GLU A 135 15.00 -8.06 -19.15
N PHE A 136 13.99 -7.20 -18.94
CA PHE A 136 13.40 -6.39 -20.00
C PHE A 136 13.90 -4.94 -20.03
N GLY A 137 14.73 -4.55 -19.07
CA GLY A 137 15.29 -3.19 -19.00
C GLY A 137 14.22 -2.14 -18.75
N PHE A 138 13.31 -2.37 -17.78
CA PHE A 138 12.24 -1.40 -17.45
C PHE A 138 12.73 -0.27 -16.55
N GLY A 139 13.94 -0.34 -16.05
CA GLY A 139 14.58 0.58 -15.14
C GLY A 139 15.61 -0.13 -14.26
N ASP A 140 16.15 0.58 -13.27
CA ASP A 140 17.03 -0.02 -12.27
C ASP A 140 16.25 -1.00 -11.39
N PRO A 141 16.68 -2.28 -11.27
CA PRO A 141 16.05 -3.24 -10.38
C PRO A 141 16.02 -2.80 -8.90
N THR A 142 16.81 -1.79 -8.52
CA THR A 142 16.79 -1.19 -7.16
C THR A 142 16.09 0.16 -7.10
N GLY A 143 15.61 0.68 -8.22
CA GLY A 143 15.05 2.02 -8.39
C GLY A 143 13.58 2.18 -7.97
N PHE A 144 13.07 1.32 -7.07
CA PHE A 144 11.70 1.38 -6.59
C PHE A 144 11.58 0.99 -5.10
N ILE A 145 10.50 1.40 -4.48
CA ILE A 145 10.20 1.14 -3.07
C ILE A 145 8.86 0.40 -2.95
N PHE A 146 8.84 -0.66 -2.14
CA PHE A 146 7.64 -1.21 -1.55
C PHE A 146 7.49 -0.68 -0.13
N ASN A 147 6.33 -0.11 0.17
CA ASN A 147 5.97 0.40 1.49
C ASN A 147 4.83 -0.44 2.05
N MET A 148 5.07 -1.16 3.15
CA MET A 148 4.01 -1.94 3.77
C MET A 148 3.01 -1.04 4.50
N SER A 149 1.81 -1.53 4.76
CA SER A 149 0.78 -0.81 5.48
C SER A 149 0.06 -1.72 6.46
N VAL A 150 -0.18 -1.21 7.66
CA VAL A 150 -0.92 -1.89 8.73
C VAL A 150 -1.96 -0.96 9.32
N GLY A 151 -3.05 -1.54 9.83
CA GLY A 151 -4.10 -0.76 10.48
C GLY A 151 -4.77 -1.59 11.57
N TYR A 152 -4.65 -1.16 12.80
CA TYR A 152 -5.37 -1.62 13.99
C TYR A 152 -4.90 -0.84 15.23
N ASN A 153 -5.41 -1.18 16.42
CA ASN A 153 -4.89 -0.68 17.69
C ASN A 153 -3.51 -1.28 18.02
N LEU A 154 -2.84 -0.76 19.05
CA LEU A 154 -1.50 -1.21 19.42
C LEU A 154 -1.42 -2.71 19.74
N ALA A 155 -2.45 -3.28 20.39
CA ALA A 155 -2.49 -4.70 20.71
C ALA A 155 -2.55 -5.56 19.44
N GLY A 156 -3.36 -5.16 18.44
CA GLY A 156 -3.45 -5.85 17.16
C GLY A 156 -2.19 -5.70 16.31
N ILE A 157 -1.50 -4.55 16.36
CA ILE A 157 -0.19 -4.40 15.70
C ILE A 157 0.88 -5.32 16.32
N LYS A 158 0.75 -5.61 17.61
CA LYS A 158 1.62 -6.57 18.33
C LYS A 158 1.15 -8.03 18.26
N ASP A 159 0.02 -8.30 17.63
CA ASP A 159 -0.44 -9.67 17.41
C ASP A 159 0.60 -10.46 16.62
N PRO A 160 0.88 -11.73 16.97
CA PRO A 160 1.90 -12.54 16.28
C PRO A 160 1.73 -12.63 14.76
N LEU A 161 0.50 -12.56 14.24
CA LEU A 161 0.23 -12.58 12.81
C LEU A 161 0.74 -11.29 12.14
N ILE A 162 0.42 -10.13 12.72
CA ILE A 162 0.86 -8.83 12.19
C ILE A 162 2.35 -8.60 12.44
N ASP A 163 2.83 -9.01 13.60
CA ASP A 163 4.27 -8.98 13.91
C ASP A 163 5.08 -9.80 12.91
N GLY A 164 4.63 -11.02 12.64
CA GLY A 164 5.24 -11.89 11.62
C GLY A 164 5.20 -11.31 10.22
N PHE A 165 4.09 -10.66 9.83
CA PHE A 165 3.99 -9.93 8.56
C PHE A 165 5.06 -8.83 8.46
N ILE A 166 5.20 -8.01 9.50
CA ILE A 166 6.18 -6.91 9.53
C ILE A 166 7.61 -7.47 9.43
N GLU A 167 7.97 -8.42 10.29
CA GLU A 167 9.34 -8.95 10.33
C GLU A 167 9.71 -9.70 9.04
N ASN A 168 8.79 -10.46 8.47
CA ASN A 168 9.03 -11.19 7.22
C ASN A 168 9.11 -10.27 6.00
N LEU A 169 8.43 -9.12 5.96
CA LEU A 169 8.63 -8.15 4.89
C LEU A 169 9.88 -7.29 5.09
N LYS A 170 10.34 -7.13 6.32
CA LYS A 170 11.66 -6.55 6.57
C LYS A 170 12.77 -7.49 6.10
N LYS A 171 12.58 -8.80 6.24
CA LYS A 171 13.57 -9.81 5.82
C LYS A 171 12.89 -11.12 5.42
N ALA A 172 12.59 -11.26 4.13
CA ALA A 172 11.78 -12.35 3.59
C ALA A 172 12.54 -13.67 3.38
N GLY A 173 13.86 -13.67 3.46
CA GLY A 173 14.72 -14.78 3.05
C GLY A 173 14.42 -16.12 3.70
N ALA A 174 13.91 -16.14 4.94
CA ALA A 174 13.52 -17.37 5.64
C ALA A 174 12.13 -17.89 5.29
N THR A 175 11.31 -17.12 4.58
CA THR A 175 9.94 -17.52 4.24
C THR A 175 9.92 -18.58 3.14
N GLN A 176 8.93 -19.49 3.23
CA GLN A 176 8.74 -20.52 2.19
C GLN A 176 8.46 -19.89 0.81
N CYS A 177 7.69 -18.78 0.78
CA CYS A 177 7.37 -18.08 -0.46
C CYS A 177 8.63 -17.55 -1.16
N TRP A 178 9.54 -16.91 -0.40
CA TRP A 178 10.81 -16.42 -0.93
C TRP A 178 11.65 -17.54 -1.53
N GLN A 179 11.82 -18.63 -0.77
CA GLN A 179 12.61 -19.79 -1.22
C GLN A 179 12.02 -20.39 -2.50
N SER A 180 10.69 -20.52 -2.58
CA SER A 180 10.02 -21.04 -3.78
C SER A 180 10.19 -20.12 -5.01
N CYS A 181 10.12 -18.80 -4.83
CA CYS A 181 10.36 -17.85 -5.92
C CYS A 181 11.81 -17.92 -6.42
N LYS A 182 12.77 -17.98 -5.49
CA LYS A 182 14.21 -18.09 -5.79
C LYS A 182 14.54 -19.40 -6.50
N GLU A 183 14.02 -20.51 -6.00
CA GLU A 183 14.20 -21.82 -6.62
C GLU A 183 13.63 -21.86 -8.03
N TRP A 184 12.40 -21.34 -8.21
CA TRP A 184 11.81 -21.20 -9.54
C TRP A 184 12.71 -20.42 -10.51
N ALA A 185 13.24 -19.29 -10.09
CA ALA A 185 14.12 -18.47 -10.93
C ALA A 185 15.38 -19.23 -11.33
N LEU A 186 16.04 -19.92 -10.38
CA LEU A 186 17.24 -20.73 -10.65
C LEU A 186 16.98 -21.91 -11.60
N GLN A 187 15.83 -22.58 -11.46
CA GLN A 187 15.43 -23.69 -12.36
C GLN A 187 15.05 -23.21 -13.77
N ASN A 188 14.67 -21.95 -13.94
CA ASN A 188 14.21 -21.37 -15.18
C ASN A 188 15.20 -20.39 -15.85
N LEU A 189 16.49 -20.42 -15.48
CA LEU A 189 17.50 -19.50 -16.02
C LEU A 189 17.58 -19.54 -17.56
N HIS A 190 17.29 -20.68 -18.19
CA HIS A 190 17.27 -20.84 -19.64
C HIS A 190 16.23 -19.95 -20.36
N ARG A 191 15.30 -19.33 -19.65
CA ARG A 191 14.25 -18.43 -20.16
C ARG A 191 14.68 -16.97 -20.19
N PHE A 192 15.79 -16.65 -19.53
CA PHE A 192 16.28 -15.29 -19.38
C PHE A 192 17.50 -15.07 -20.27
N THR A 193 17.62 -13.84 -20.76
CA THR A 193 18.79 -13.36 -21.50
C THR A 193 19.72 -12.54 -20.60
N ASN A 194 19.13 -11.73 -19.71
CA ASN A 194 19.83 -10.75 -18.88
C ASN A 194 19.89 -11.11 -17.40
N VAL A 195 19.21 -12.19 -16.99
CA VAL A 195 19.20 -12.70 -15.60
C VAL A 195 20.00 -13.99 -15.56
N ASP A 196 21.01 -14.03 -14.71
CA ASP A 196 21.81 -15.22 -14.41
C ASP A 196 21.67 -15.66 -12.94
N ALA A 197 22.30 -16.75 -12.57
CA ALA A 197 22.27 -17.26 -11.21
C ALA A 197 22.86 -16.27 -10.20
N ALA A 198 23.92 -15.56 -10.56
CA ALA A 198 24.55 -14.59 -9.67
C ALA A 198 23.61 -13.41 -9.37
N TYR A 199 22.86 -12.94 -10.38
CA TYR A 199 21.84 -11.92 -10.17
C TYR A 199 20.71 -12.43 -9.26
N VAL A 200 20.18 -13.65 -9.50
CA VAL A 200 19.12 -14.22 -8.64
C VAL A 200 19.58 -14.32 -7.18
N GLU A 201 20.83 -14.76 -6.95
CA GLU A 201 21.42 -14.81 -5.60
C GLU A 201 21.60 -13.43 -4.97
N SER A 202 21.78 -12.38 -5.75
CA SER A 202 21.97 -11.00 -5.29
C SER A 202 20.68 -10.26 -4.98
N ILE A 203 19.50 -10.82 -5.31
CA ILE A 203 18.22 -10.17 -5.02
C ILE A 203 18.07 -10.03 -3.51
N SER A 204 17.94 -8.78 -3.03
CA SER A 204 17.77 -8.49 -1.61
C SER A 204 16.45 -9.04 -1.08
N ASP A 205 16.50 -9.71 0.05
CA ASP A 205 15.36 -10.18 0.82
C ASP A 205 14.75 -9.12 1.75
N GLU A 206 15.35 -7.93 1.78
CA GLU A 206 14.80 -6.75 2.45
C GLU A 206 13.78 -6.07 1.53
N ILE A 207 12.50 -6.41 1.69
CA ILE A 207 11.41 -5.94 0.83
C ILE A 207 10.95 -4.55 1.24
N CYS A 208 10.66 -4.35 2.54
CA CYS A 208 10.13 -3.10 3.06
C CYS A 208 10.99 -2.56 4.19
N GLN A 209 11.46 -1.31 4.06
CA GLN A 209 12.16 -0.55 5.10
C GLN A 209 11.29 0.58 5.68
N SER A 210 10.03 0.66 5.22
CA SER A 210 9.05 1.65 5.65
C SER A 210 7.66 1.06 5.78
N ILE A 211 6.84 1.70 6.59
CA ILE A 211 5.48 1.29 6.90
C ILE A 211 4.54 2.49 6.99
N THR A 212 3.34 2.37 6.45
CA THR A 212 2.24 3.29 6.71
C THR A 212 1.37 2.74 7.83
N LEU A 213 1.17 3.55 8.87
CA LEU A 213 0.12 3.32 9.85
C LEU A 213 -1.19 3.94 9.36
N SER A 214 -2.19 3.10 9.10
CA SER A 214 -3.56 3.51 8.75
C SER A 214 -4.46 3.29 9.96
N THR A 215 -4.65 4.29 10.78
CA THR A 215 -5.52 4.20 11.95
C THR A 215 -6.98 4.21 11.56
N MET A 216 -7.81 3.59 12.39
CA MET A 216 -9.26 3.72 12.28
C MET A 216 -9.70 5.14 12.61
N HIS A 217 -10.84 5.56 12.05
CA HIS A 217 -11.53 6.74 12.54
C HIS A 217 -11.92 6.54 14.02
N GLY A 218 -11.77 7.58 14.81
CA GLY A 218 -11.98 7.52 16.27
C GLY A 218 -10.79 7.06 17.10
N CYS A 219 -9.62 6.84 16.49
CA CYS A 219 -8.40 6.53 17.24
C CYS A 219 -7.82 7.80 17.87
N PRO A 220 -7.67 7.87 19.21
CA PRO A 220 -7.18 9.08 19.87
C PRO A 220 -5.69 9.32 19.60
N ALA A 221 -5.27 10.59 19.63
CA ALA A 221 -3.90 11.01 19.31
C ALA A 221 -2.80 10.29 20.12
N ASN A 222 -3.03 10.05 21.41
CA ASN A 222 -2.08 9.36 22.28
C ASN A 222 -1.88 7.87 21.90
N GLU A 223 -2.91 7.22 21.41
CA GLU A 223 -2.80 5.84 20.92
C GLU A 223 -2.07 5.81 19.56
N ILE A 224 -2.40 6.72 18.65
CA ILE A 224 -1.70 6.88 17.38
C ILE A 224 -0.20 7.10 17.62
N GLU A 225 0.14 8.02 18.55
CA GLU A 225 1.52 8.32 18.93
C GLU A 225 2.24 7.06 19.43
N SER A 226 1.60 6.31 20.34
CA SER A 226 2.17 5.08 20.90
C SER A 226 2.42 4.00 19.86
N ILE A 227 1.52 3.85 18.86
CA ILE A 227 1.70 2.89 17.77
C ILE A 227 2.85 3.33 16.87
N CYS A 228 2.90 4.62 16.47
CA CYS A 228 3.99 5.14 15.66
C CYS A 228 5.35 5.00 16.36
N GLU A 229 5.42 5.34 17.65
CA GLU A 229 6.63 5.19 18.45
C GLU A 229 7.09 3.73 18.50
N TYR A 230 6.19 2.77 18.72
CA TYR A 230 6.50 1.34 18.66
C TYR A 230 7.08 0.91 17.31
N LEU A 231 6.45 1.33 16.20
CA LEU A 231 6.94 1.01 14.85
C LEU A 231 8.32 1.63 14.56
N ILE A 232 8.57 2.82 15.07
CA ILE A 232 9.86 3.50 14.94
C ILE A 232 10.91 2.82 15.82
N THR A 233 10.65 2.70 17.13
CA THR A 233 11.69 2.36 18.13
C THR A 233 11.92 0.86 18.24
N GLU A 234 10.86 0.04 18.22
CA GLU A 234 10.97 -1.42 18.36
C GLU A 234 11.16 -2.10 17.02
N LYS A 235 10.33 -1.72 16.02
CA LYS A 235 10.42 -2.32 14.68
C LYS A 235 11.53 -1.71 13.80
N LYS A 236 12.09 -0.57 14.20
CA LYS A 236 13.19 0.12 13.49
C LYS A 236 12.83 0.47 12.05
N LEU A 237 11.59 0.88 11.82
CA LEU A 237 11.07 1.24 10.50
C LEU A 237 11.00 2.76 10.32
N ASN A 238 11.07 3.20 9.07
CA ASN A 238 10.59 4.52 8.68
C ASN A 238 9.07 4.48 8.65
N VAL A 239 8.38 5.50 9.17
CA VAL A 239 6.93 5.45 9.38
C VAL A 239 6.24 6.61 8.67
N TYR A 240 5.17 6.30 7.94
CA TYR A 240 4.17 7.27 7.52
C TYR A 240 2.91 7.12 8.38
N LEU A 241 2.45 8.23 8.94
CA LEU A 241 1.11 8.30 9.54
C LEU A 241 0.10 8.74 8.47
N LYS A 242 -0.88 7.90 8.18
CA LYS A 242 -1.99 8.23 7.30
C LYS A 242 -3.03 9.02 8.09
N CYS A 243 -3.14 10.31 7.77
CA CYS A 243 -4.01 11.24 8.46
C CYS A 243 -5.44 11.20 7.91
N ASN A 244 -6.44 11.38 8.79
CA ASN A 244 -7.83 11.47 8.38
C ASN A 244 -8.16 12.89 7.89
N PRO A 245 -9.07 13.08 6.92
CA PRO A 245 -9.51 14.41 6.46
C PRO A 245 -10.16 15.25 7.57
N THR A 246 -10.63 14.60 8.64
CA THR A 246 -11.18 15.22 9.85
C THR A 246 -10.22 16.20 10.54
N LEU A 247 -8.90 16.10 10.27
CA LEU A 247 -7.89 17.08 10.72
C LEU A 247 -8.27 18.53 10.42
N LEU A 248 -8.96 18.80 9.31
CA LEU A 248 -9.34 20.13 8.88
C LEU A 248 -10.45 20.77 9.72
N GLY A 249 -11.18 19.95 10.49
CA GLY A 249 -12.37 20.37 11.22
C GLY A 249 -13.63 20.38 10.34
N TYR A 250 -14.79 20.20 11.00
CA TYR A 250 -16.07 20.01 10.31
C TYR A 250 -16.44 21.17 9.38
N ASP A 251 -16.35 22.40 9.86
CA ASP A 251 -16.82 23.58 9.10
C ASP A 251 -15.95 23.77 7.84
N THR A 252 -14.63 23.59 7.94
CA THR A 252 -13.72 23.68 6.79
C THR A 252 -13.99 22.59 5.76
N VAL A 253 -14.18 21.34 6.20
CA VAL A 253 -14.49 20.22 5.29
C VAL A 253 -15.82 20.47 4.58
N ARG A 254 -16.84 20.96 5.29
CA ARG A 254 -18.14 21.28 4.68
C ARG A 254 -18.02 22.38 3.64
N GLU A 255 -17.35 23.49 3.98
CA GLU A 255 -17.12 24.59 3.09
C GLU A 255 -16.38 24.16 1.81
N LEU A 256 -15.29 23.39 1.96
CA LEU A 256 -14.50 22.92 0.81
C LEU A 256 -15.33 22.03 -0.13
N LEU A 257 -16.13 21.13 0.42
CA LEU A 257 -16.99 20.26 -0.40
C LEU A 257 -18.09 21.07 -1.09
N ASP A 258 -18.69 22.05 -0.42
CA ASP A 258 -19.75 22.89 -0.98
C ASP A 258 -19.23 23.74 -2.16
N VAL A 259 -18.10 24.43 -1.97
CA VAL A 259 -17.55 25.32 -3.02
C VAL A 259 -16.95 24.56 -4.20
N THR A 260 -16.62 23.27 -4.02
CA THR A 260 -16.09 22.41 -5.09
C THR A 260 -17.16 21.56 -5.78
N GLY A 261 -18.44 21.71 -5.41
CA GLY A 261 -19.57 21.07 -6.07
C GLY A 261 -19.90 19.68 -5.54
N PHE A 262 -19.46 19.35 -4.32
CA PHE A 262 -19.75 18.10 -3.61
C PHE A 262 -20.69 18.34 -2.41
N ASP A 263 -21.59 19.29 -2.52
CA ASP A 263 -22.57 19.69 -1.50
C ASP A 263 -23.56 18.56 -1.14
N TYR A 264 -23.76 17.62 -2.05
CA TYR A 264 -24.58 16.42 -1.84
C TYR A 264 -23.93 15.37 -0.92
N VAL A 265 -22.63 15.45 -0.64
CA VAL A 265 -21.93 14.50 0.26
C VAL A 265 -22.34 14.78 1.70
N THR A 266 -22.83 13.77 2.39
CA THR A 266 -23.24 13.84 3.79
C THR A 266 -22.32 13.05 4.69
N PHE A 267 -21.99 13.58 5.87
CA PHE A 267 -21.11 12.96 6.84
C PHE A 267 -21.42 13.39 8.27
N ASP A 268 -21.04 12.56 9.24
CA ASP A 268 -21.35 12.78 10.66
C ASP A 268 -20.34 13.74 11.30
N LYS A 269 -20.87 14.76 11.98
CA LYS A 269 -20.08 15.71 12.75
C LYS A 269 -19.33 15.05 13.91
N HIS A 270 -19.87 13.99 14.49
CA HIS A 270 -19.25 13.29 15.62
C HIS A 270 -17.86 12.73 15.30
N GLN A 271 -17.59 12.39 14.04
CA GLN A 271 -16.27 11.91 13.62
C GLN A 271 -15.15 12.96 13.85
N PHE A 272 -15.47 14.24 13.76
CA PHE A 272 -14.53 15.35 14.01
C PHE A 272 -14.30 15.62 15.50
N GLU A 273 -15.12 15.06 16.36
CA GLU A 273 -15.00 15.18 17.83
C GLU A 273 -14.09 14.07 18.41
N VAL A 274 -14.02 12.91 17.72
CA VAL A 274 -13.27 11.74 18.19
C VAL A 274 -11.92 11.58 17.51
N ASP A 275 -11.78 12.01 16.26
CA ASP A 275 -10.50 12.02 15.54
C ASP A 275 -9.62 13.20 16.02
N PRO A 276 -8.28 13.07 15.99
CA PRO A 276 -7.39 14.19 16.28
C PRO A 276 -7.60 15.35 15.32
N GLY A 277 -7.74 16.57 15.85
CA GLY A 277 -7.65 17.80 15.07
C GLY A 277 -6.21 18.28 14.87
N MET A 278 -6.01 19.35 14.10
CA MET A 278 -4.67 19.92 13.83
C MET A 278 -3.92 20.29 15.09
N ASN A 279 -4.62 20.76 16.15
CA ASN A 279 -4.00 21.14 17.42
C ASN A 279 -3.36 19.96 18.17
N ASP A 280 -3.90 18.75 17.97
CA ASP A 280 -3.35 17.52 18.56
C ASP A 280 -2.31 16.90 17.63
N ALA A 281 -2.60 16.88 16.34
CA ALA A 281 -1.77 16.20 15.34
C ALA A 281 -0.41 16.87 15.14
N VAL A 282 -0.34 18.20 15.03
CA VAL A 282 0.91 18.89 14.74
C VAL A 282 1.96 18.68 15.84
N PRO A 283 1.65 18.86 17.14
CA PRO A 283 2.62 18.57 18.20
C PRO A 283 3.03 17.08 18.26
N MET A 284 2.09 16.15 18.03
CA MET A 284 2.36 14.72 17.96
C MET A 284 3.36 14.40 16.83
N ILE A 285 3.10 14.90 15.61
CA ILE A 285 3.99 14.72 14.45
C ILE A 285 5.41 15.23 14.76
N GLN A 286 5.53 16.41 15.38
CA GLN A 286 6.82 16.98 15.75
C GLN A 286 7.59 16.12 16.77
N ARG A 287 6.89 15.51 17.74
CA ARG A 287 7.52 14.57 18.69
C ARG A 287 8.00 13.32 17.99
N LEU A 288 7.16 12.72 17.14
CA LEU A 288 7.48 11.49 16.39
C LEU A 288 8.65 11.71 15.42
N GLN A 289 8.73 12.87 14.77
CA GLN A 289 9.89 13.22 13.94
C GLN A 289 11.18 13.19 14.74
N LYS A 290 11.20 13.82 15.94
CA LYS A 290 12.36 13.79 16.82
C LYS A 290 12.74 12.38 17.29
N VAL A 291 11.75 11.55 17.61
CA VAL A 291 11.98 10.14 17.97
C VAL A 291 12.65 9.39 16.81
N ALA A 292 12.13 9.55 15.60
CA ALA A 292 12.67 8.89 14.42
C ALA A 292 14.11 9.37 14.12
N GLU A 293 14.34 10.68 14.11
CA GLU A 293 15.67 11.29 13.91
C GLU A 293 16.69 10.78 14.93
N GLY A 294 16.27 10.63 16.19
CA GLY A 294 17.13 10.16 17.28
C GLY A 294 17.70 8.75 17.08
N ILE A 295 17.09 7.95 16.19
CA ILE A 295 17.55 6.59 15.85
C ILE A 295 17.89 6.43 14.37
N GLY A 296 18.05 7.53 13.63
CA GLY A 296 18.40 7.50 12.22
C GLY A 296 17.27 7.00 11.30
N LYS A 297 16.01 7.19 11.71
CA LYS A 297 14.82 6.86 10.92
C LYS A 297 14.09 8.14 10.50
N GLN A 298 13.14 8.00 9.60
CA GLN A 298 12.31 9.09 9.11
C GLN A 298 10.85 8.87 9.51
N PHE A 299 10.17 9.98 9.84
CA PHE A 299 8.74 10.00 10.08
C PHE A 299 8.10 11.04 9.15
N GLY A 300 7.05 10.64 8.49
CA GLY A 300 6.28 11.49 7.59
C GLY A 300 4.78 11.32 7.76
N VAL A 301 4.03 12.10 7.00
CA VAL A 301 2.56 11.99 6.96
C VAL A 301 2.11 11.63 5.55
N LYS A 302 1.01 10.90 5.48
CA LYS A 302 0.27 10.65 4.25
C LYS A 302 -1.06 11.41 4.31
N LEU A 303 -1.28 12.30 3.37
CA LEU A 303 -2.51 13.05 3.21
C LEU A 303 -3.28 12.47 2.00
N THR A 304 -4.50 11.94 2.16
CA THR A 304 -5.17 11.65 3.40
C THR A 304 -5.66 10.19 3.40
N ASN A 305 -6.27 9.75 4.51
CA ASN A 305 -7.13 8.56 4.52
C ASN A 305 -8.39 8.84 3.70
N THR A 306 -9.15 7.81 3.36
CA THR A 306 -10.49 7.94 2.82
C THR A 306 -11.42 8.59 3.85
N PHE A 307 -12.46 9.26 3.38
CA PHE A 307 -13.38 10.01 4.24
C PHE A 307 -14.70 9.25 4.42
N PRO A 308 -15.10 8.93 5.66
CA PRO A 308 -16.36 8.25 5.91
C PRO A 308 -17.54 9.18 5.64
N VAL A 309 -18.46 8.71 4.79
CA VAL A 309 -19.66 9.44 4.35
C VAL A 309 -20.88 8.55 4.44
N THR A 310 -22.06 9.16 4.54
CA THR A 310 -23.33 8.43 4.52
C THR A 310 -23.73 8.10 3.10
N ILE A 311 -24.19 6.88 2.84
CA ILE A 311 -24.68 6.44 1.54
C ILE A 311 -26.02 7.08 1.27
N GLY A 312 -26.09 7.88 0.19
CA GLY A 312 -27.30 8.62 -0.19
C GLY A 312 -28.09 7.98 -1.33
N HIS A 313 -27.43 7.37 -2.29
CA HIS A 313 -28.05 6.92 -3.53
C HIS A 313 -27.80 5.44 -3.88
N GLY A 314 -27.31 4.65 -2.92
CA GLY A 314 -27.07 3.22 -3.13
C GLY A 314 -25.83 2.90 -3.97
N GLU A 315 -24.79 3.71 -3.88
CA GLU A 315 -23.49 3.53 -4.55
C GLU A 315 -22.83 2.22 -4.14
N LEU A 316 -22.98 1.84 -2.88
CA LEU A 316 -22.53 0.58 -2.29
C LEU A 316 -23.57 0.05 -1.30
N PRO A 317 -23.60 -1.25 -1.01
CA PRO A 317 -24.44 -1.79 0.04
C PRO A 317 -23.96 -1.37 1.44
N GLY A 318 -24.88 -1.12 2.37
CA GLY A 318 -24.62 -0.75 3.75
C GLY A 318 -25.04 0.69 4.09
N GLU A 319 -24.71 1.15 5.29
CA GLU A 319 -25.12 2.48 5.80
C GLU A 319 -24.02 3.53 5.65
N GLN A 320 -22.76 3.11 5.62
CA GLN A 320 -21.58 3.98 5.46
C GLN A 320 -20.67 3.48 4.36
N MET A 321 -20.01 4.41 3.70
CA MET A 321 -18.94 4.15 2.74
C MET A 321 -17.80 5.13 2.98
N TYR A 322 -16.65 4.83 2.37
CA TYR A 322 -15.46 5.67 2.43
C TYR A 322 -15.22 6.29 1.08
N MET A 323 -15.30 7.62 1.03
CA MET A 323 -15.08 8.42 -0.15
C MET A 323 -13.58 8.62 -0.42
N SER A 324 -13.21 8.50 -1.67
CA SER A 324 -11.88 8.78 -2.20
C SER A 324 -11.96 9.45 -3.57
N GLY A 325 -10.86 9.51 -4.32
CA GLY A 325 -10.85 10.03 -5.67
C GLY A 325 -11.11 11.52 -5.75
N LYS A 326 -11.93 11.94 -6.72
CA LYS A 326 -12.15 13.33 -7.12
C LYS A 326 -12.72 14.20 -6.01
N SER A 327 -13.68 13.71 -5.26
CA SER A 327 -14.32 14.42 -4.16
C SER A 327 -13.44 14.53 -2.90
N LEU A 328 -12.51 13.60 -2.69
CA LEU A 328 -11.54 13.68 -1.60
C LEU A 328 -10.39 14.65 -1.89
N PHE A 329 -10.08 14.90 -3.15
CA PHE A 329 -8.93 15.71 -3.56
C PHE A 329 -8.90 17.10 -2.94
N PRO A 330 -10.01 17.88 -2.86
CA PRO A 330 -10.03 19.19 -2.21
C PRO A 330 -9.68 19.16 -0.71
N LEU A 331 -9.91 18.03 -0.05
CA LEU A 331 -9.59 17.84 1.36
C LEU A 331 -8.14 17.38 1.59
N THR A 332 -7.43 17.06 0.51
CA THR A 332 -6.06 16.51 0.58
C THR A 332 -5.01 17.57 0.32
N ILE A 333 -5.30 18.52 -0.57
CA ILE A 333 -4.40 19.60 -0.98
C ILE A 333 -4.59 20.88 -0.16
#